data_9c71b6e6bbaa1817e12d9c5099bbd12b
#
_entry.id   9c71b6e6bbaa1817e12d9c5099bbd12b
#
_cell.length_a   1.000
_cell.length_b   1.000
_cell.length_c   1.000
_cell.angle_alpha   90.00
_cell.angle_beta   90.00
_cell.angle_gamma   90.00
#
_symmetry.space_group_name_H-M   'P 1'
#
loop_
_entity.id
_entity.type
_entity.pdbx_description
1 polymer ?
#
loop_
_entity_poly.entity_id
_entity_poly.type
_entity_poly.pdbx_seq_one_letter_code
_entity_poly.pdbx_strand_id
1 'polypeptide(L)'
;CSGLVGSEMCIRDSHIFQHLESYPIAEIYDDGSFYVTKHPDTGGLVSTGTVTAQLLYEINSPAYVNPDVIAHFDTLKIEEVEKDKVYVSGCRGSSPPDKHKVCINLAGGFRNGMEIILTGLDIEDKAKVFTDALFNSVGGRKQFDEVSIQLHRTDKENPNSNEEAMASLLVSVKSKDQNLVGRLFSAKIIELALANIPGFFAQGGVKSSGPVIIYWPALVDSKHIKEKVHIDGEEIEVIPTSQLELEEIYYQKEPIKIKKIKKEDEKEIYFGEIYGTRSGDKGGCANLGVWAKNANSFAFL
;
A
#
# COMPACT_ATOMS: atom_id res chain seq x y z
N CYS A 1 4.89 -5.73 -4.32
CA CYS A 1 5.07 -7.15 -3.96
C CYS A 1 5.11 -7.31 -2.47
N SER A 2 4.01 -7.72 -1.92
CA SER A 2 3.84 -7.96 -0.50
C SER A 2 3.85 -9.46 -0.23
N GLY A 3 4.97 -10.11 -0.37
CA GLY A 3 5.09 -11.53 -0.05
C GLY A 3 6.03 -11.73 1.14
N LEU A 4 5.81 -12.78 1.93
CA LEU A 4 6.76 -13.27 2.94
C LEU A 4 8.13 -13.59 2.34
N VAL A 5 8.22 -13.63 1.01
CA VAL A 5 9.41 -13.97 0.27
C VAL A 5 9.90 -12.72 -0.47
N GLY A 6 11.02 -12.20 -0.05
CA GLY A 6 11.77 -11.23 -0.83
C GLY A 6 11.47 -9.75 -0.66
N SER A 7 10.73 -9.32 0.36
CA SER A 7 10.36 -7.91 0.52
C SER A 7 11.47 -6.99 1.07
N GLU A 8 12.61 -7.54 1.50
CA GLU A 8 13.71 -6.78 2.11
C GLU A 8 14.89 -6.49 1.20
N MET A 9 14.86 -7.01 -0.01
CA MET A 9 16.07 -7.18 -0.79
C MET A 9 16.46 -5.93 -1.54
N CYS A 10 17.73 -5.58 -1.41
CA CYS A 10 18.39 -4.63 -2.30
C CYS A 10 18.54 -5.22 -3.71
N ILE A 11 18.69 -4.37 -4.72
CA ILE A 11 18.93 -4.79 -6.12
C ILE A 11 20.11 -5.75 -6.24
N ARG A 12 21.16 -5.60 -5.42
CA ARG A 12 22.32 -6.51 -5.39
C ARG A 12 21.99 -7.95 -5.03
N ASP A 13 20.86 -8.18 -4.35
CA ASP A 13 20.42 -9.50 -3.92
C ASP A 13 19.37 -10.08 -4.87
N SER A 14 19.09 -9.40 -5.99
CA SER A 14 18.05 -9.75 -6.97
C SER A 14 18.23 -11.12 -7.63
N HIS A 15 19.44 -11.71 -7.57
CA HIS A 15 19.68 -13.08 -8.06
C HIS A 15 18.79 -14.14 -7.38
N ILE A 16 18.32 -13.85 -6.15
CA ILE A 16 17.37 -14.71 -5.41
C ILE A 16 15.99 -14.72 -6.08
N PHE A 17 15.67 -13.69 -6.87
CA PHE A 17 14.38 -13.55 -7.56
C PHE A 17 14.36 -14.02 -9.01
N GLN A 18 15.43 -14.68 -9.48
CA GLN A 18 15.48 -15.20 -10.85
C GLN A 18 14.42 -16.29 -11.13
N HIS A 19 13.87 -16.88 -10.06
CA HIS A 19 12.78 -17.84 -10.11
C HIS A 19 11.65 -17.35 -9.20
N LEU A 20 10.68 -16.60 -9.75
CA LEU A 20 9.60 -15.93 -9.01
C LEU A 20 8.40 -16.84 -8.67
N GLU A 21 8.49 -18.12 -8.94
CA GLU A 21 7.34 -19.05 -8.88
C GLU A 21 7.14 -19.69 -7.50
N SER A 22 7.49 -18.98 -6.41
CA SER A 22 7.33 -19.53 -5.07
C SER A 22 6.38 -18.71 -4.23
N TYR A 23 5.40 -19.38 -3.64
CA TYR A 23 4.59 -18.85 -2.54
C TYR A 23 5.07 -19.45 -1.21
N PRO A 24 5.01 -18.69 -0.11
CA PRO A 24 5.31 -19.23 1.20
C PRO A 24 4.26 -20.27 1.62
N ILE A 25 4.70 -21.27 2.38
CA ILE A 25 3.88 -22.31 2.97
C ILE A 25 3.88 -22.09 4.48
N ALA A 26 2.71 -22.14 5.12
CA ALA A 26 2.59 -22.16 6.56
C ALA A 26 2.19 -23.56 7.03
N GLU A 27 3.00 -24.16 7.91
CA GLU A 27 2.70 -25.42 8.60
C GLU A 27 2.28 -25.08 10.03
N ILE A 28 0.96 -25.10 10.30
CA ILE A 28 0.36 -24.62 11.55
C ILE A 28 0.09 -25.77 12.49
N TYR A 29 0.42 -25.61 13.78
CA TYR A 29 0.18 -26.55 14.86
C TYR A 29 -1.00 -26.12 15.72
N ASP A 30 -1.52 -27.05 16.52
CA ASP A 30 -2.68 -26.88 17.39
C ASP A 30 -2.46 -25.89 18.55
N ASP A 31 -1.19 -25.65 18.94
CA ASP A 31 -0.80 -24.63 19.91
C ASP A 31 -0.70 -23.21 19.33
N GLY A 32 -1.02 -23.06 18.04
CA GLY A 32 -0.92 -21.80 17.31
C GLY A 32 0.48 -21.42 16.83
N SER A 33 1.49 -22.23 17.11
CA SER A 33 2.82 -22.07 16.52
C SER A 33 2.82 -22.53 15.06
N PHE A 34 3.77 -22.04 14.26
CA PHE A 34 3.84 -22.43 12.85
C PHE A 34 5.24 -22.29 12.28
N TYR A 35 5.51 -23.06 11.24
CA TYR A 35 6.64 -22.80 10.35
C TYR A 35 6.22 -22.03 9.13
N VAL A 36 7.08 -21.11 8.71
CA VAL A 36 7.03 -20.50 7.37
C VAL A 36 8.15 -21.12 6.55
N THR A 37 7.81 -21.67 5.40
CA THR A 37 8.75 -22.31 4.48
C THR A 37 8.34 -22.06 3.03
N LYS A 38 9.03 -22.67 2.09
CA LYS A 38 8.73 -22.65 0.65
C LYS A 38 9.06 -23.98 0.01
N HIS A 39 8.61 -24.22 -1.22
CA HIS A 39 9.01 -25.41 -1.97
C HIS A 39 10.52 -25.43 -2.22
N PRO A 40 11.18 -26.60 -2.14
CA PRO A 40 12.58 -26.73 -2.49
C PRO A 40 12.84 -26.27 -3.92
N ASP A 41 14.05 -25.78 -4.18
CA ASP A 41 14.54 -25.37 -5.49
C ASP A 41 13.70 -24.29 -6.21
N THR A 42 12.86 -23.56 -5.49
CA THR A 42 12.13 -22.39 -5.98
C THR A 42 12.83 -21.10 -5.62
N GLY A 43 12.48 -20.00 -6.29
CA GLY A 43 12.99 -18.66 -6.00
C GLY A 43 12.49 -18.11 -4.67
N GLY A 44 13.00 -16.94 -4.30
CA GLY A 44 12.67 -16.25 -3.05
C GLY A 44 13.49 -16.71 -1.85
N LEU A 45 13.25 -16.09 -0.72
CA LEU A 45 13.96 -16.31 0.53
C LEU A 45 12.97 -16.32 1.70
N VAL A 46 13.04 -17.34 2.55
CA VAL A 46 12.38 -17.36 3.86
C VAL A 46 13.44 -17.28 4.94
N SER A 47 13.45 -16.18 5.67
CA SER A 47 14.40 -15.88 6.76
C SER A 47 13.69 -15.18 7.90
N THR A 48 14.33 -15.05 9.06
CA THR A 48 13.82 -14.23 10.15
C THR A 48 13.55 -12.79 9.68
N GLY A 49 14.39 -12.26 8.80
CA GLY A 49 14.23 -10.92 8.26
C GLY A 49 12.97 -10.78 7.38
N THR A 50 12.75 -11.70 6.41
CA THR A 50 11.58 -11.63 5.52
C THR A 50 10.27 -11.87 6.28
N VAL A 51 10.26 -12.75 7.28
CA VAL A 51 9.10 -12.98 8.15
C VAL A 51 8.82 -11.76 9.01
N THR A 52 9.85 -11.14 9.62
CA THR A 52 9.70 -9.90 10.38
C THR A 52 9.18 -8.76 9.50
N ALA A 53 9.72 -8.60 8.29
CA ALA A 53 9.26 -7.59 7.33
C ALA A 53 7.77 -7.74 7.03
N GLN A 54 7.28 -8.96 6.89
CA GLN A 54 5.86 -9.21 6.65
C GLN A 54 4.99 -8.92 7.88
N LEU A 55 5.45 -9.28 9.08
CA LEU A 55 4.75 -8.96 10.33
C LEU A 55 4.60 -7.46 10.57
N LEU A 56 5.58 -6.67 10.12
CA LEU A 56 5.55 -5.20 10.22
C LEU A 56 4.78 -4.52 9.07
N TYR A 57 4.20 -5.32 8.16
CA TYR A 57 3.49 -4.77 7.02
C TYR A 57 2.11 -4.23 7.44
N GLU A 58 1.92 -2.93 7.21
CA GLU A 58 0.63 -2.25 7.39
C GLU A 58 0.06 -2.30 8.82
N ILE A 59 0.89 -2.56 9.81
CA ILE A 59 0.49 -2.46 11.21
C ILE A 59 0.83 -1.06 11.77
N ASN A 60 -0.04 -0.56 12.63
CA ASN A 60 0.13 0.75 13.26
C ASN A 60 0.82 0.65 14.63
N SER A 61 0.73 -0.51 15.26
CA SER A 61 1.36 -0.81 16.55
C SER A 61 1.61 -2.32 16.66
N PRO A 62 2.44 -2.77 17.61
CA PRO A 62 2.61 -4.20 17.89
C PRO A 62 1.32 -4.91 18.30
N ALA A 63 0.37 -4.18 18.88
CA ALA A 63 -0.95 -4.69 19.19
C ALA A 63 -1.81 -4.73 17.91
N TYR A 64 -1.87 -5.88 17.27
CA TYR A 64 -2.63 -6.09 16.04
C TYR A 64 -4.09 -6.39 16.37
N VAL A 65 -4.94 -5.41 16.10
CA VAL A 65 -6.35 -5.45 16.50
C VAL A 65 -7.18 -6.23 15.48
N ASN A 66 -7.78 -7.34 15.92
CA ASN A 66 -8.78 -8.10 15.18
C ASN A 66 -10.15 -8.01 15.88
N PRO A 67 -11.24 -8.39 15.22
CA PRO A 67 -12.58 -8.36 15.81
C PRO A 67 -12.76 -9.25 17.05
N ASP A 68 -12.00 -10.34 17.12
CA ASP A 68 -12.13 -11.42 18.11
C ASP A 68 -10.98 -11.47 19.13
N VAL A 69 -9.84 -10.85 18.84
CA VAL A 69 -8.65 -10.83 19.69
C VAL A 69 -7.72 -9.68 19.32
N ILE A 70 -6.97 -9.17 20.27
CA ILE A 70 -5.82 -8.31 20.00
C ILE A 70 -4.55 -9.16 20.09
N ALA A 71 -3.88 -9.39 18.97
CA ALA A 71 -2.65 -10.16 18.93
C ALA A 71 -1.43 -9.26 19.19
N HIS A 72 -0.59 -9.62 20.16
CA HIS A 72 0.60 -8.84 20.53
C HIS A 72 1.83 -9.37 19.79
N PHE A 73 2.16 -8.76 18.66
CA PHE A 73 3.27 -9.19 17.80
C PHE A 73 4.65 -8.99 18.43
N ASP A 74 4.79 -8.11 19.41
CA ASP A 74 6.03 -7.93 20.17
C ASP A 74 6.31 -9.06 21.17
N THR A 75 5.40 -10.03 21.32
CA THR A 75 5.62 -11.26 22.09
C THR A 75 6.08 -12.43 21.23
N LEU A 76 6.03 -12.30 19.90
CA LEU A 76 6.44 -13.34 18.97
C LEU A 76 7.92 -13.69 19.10
N LYS A 77 8.21 -14.98 19.02
CA LYS A 77 9.55 -15.52 18.83
C LYS A 77 9.67 -16.02 17.41
N ILE A 78 10.70 -15.57 16.72
CA ILE A 78 10.95 -15.86 15.30
C ILE A 78 12.35 -16.44 15.21
N GLU A 79 12.45 -17.70 14.84
CA GLU A 79 13.70 -18.46 14.84
C GLU A 79 13.90 -19.16 13.50
N GLU A 80 15.02 -18.91 12.83
CA GLU A 80 15.40 -19.66 11.64
C GLU A 80 15.95 -21.02 12.07
N VAL A 81 15.24 -22.09 11.72
CA VAL A 81 15.59 -23.46 12.15
C VAL A 81 16.39 -24.20 11.07
N GLU A 82 16.14 -23.88 9.81
CA GLU A 82 16.83 -24.41 8.64
C GLU A 82 16.82 -23.35 7.53
N LYS A 83 17.59 -23.57 6.49
CA LYS A 83 17.54 -22.72 5.28
C LYS A 83 16.09 -22.70 4.75
N ASP A 84 15.57 -21.51 4.51
CA ASP A 84 14.20 -21.28 4.03
C ASP A 84 13.10 -21.90 4.94
N LYS A 85 13.37 -22.03 6.25
CA LYS A 85 12.40 -22.50 7.23
C LYS A 85 12.51 -21.73 8.54
N VAL A 86 11.47 -20.99 8.88
CA VAL A 86 11.41 -20.10 10.06
C VAL A 86 10.28 -20.58 10.97
N TYR A 87 10.59 -20.79 12.24
CA TYR A 87 9.61 -21.11 13.28
C TYR A 87 9.11 -19.85 13.97
N VAL A 88 7.79 -19.73 14.10
CA VAL A 88 7.13 -18.61 14.75
C VAL A 88 6.25 -19.13 15.87
N SER A 89 6.40 -18.57 17.08
CA SER A 89 5.68 -19.01 18.26
C SER A 89 5.50 -17.89 19.28
N GLY A 90 4.74 -18.16 20.34
CA GLY A 90 4.66 -17.33 21.55
C GLY A 90 3.81 -16.07 21.41
N CYS A 91 2.99 -15.95 20.36
CA CYS A 91 2.03 -14.86 20.26
C CYS A 91 1.05 -14.88 21.44
N ARG A 92 0.90 -13.74 22.11
CA ARG A 92 -0.08 -13.56 23.18
C ARG A 92 -1.25 -12.75 22.68
N GLY A 93 -2.45 -13.08 23.18
CA GLY A 93 -3.66 -12.35 22.91
C GLY A 93 -4.14 -11.55 24.12
N SER A 94 -4.92 -10.52 23.90
CA SER A 94 -5.75 -9.87 24.90
C SER A 94 -7.18 -9.71 24.37
N SER A 95 -8.09 -9.30 25.26
CA SER A 95 -9.51 -9.14 24.92
C SER A 95 -9.71 -8.31 23.67
N PRO A 96 -10.69 -8.67 22.82
CA PRO A 96 -11.01 -7.90 21.61
C PRO A 96 -11.50 -6.50 21.97
N PRO A 97 -11.48 -5.56 21.01
CA PRO A 97 -12.01 -4.22 21.22
C PRO A 97 -13.54 -4.25 21.36
N ASP A 98 -14.08 -3.32 22.16
CA ASP A 98 -15.54 -3.14 22.31
C ASP A 98 -16.23 -2.67 21.01
N LYS A 99 -15.46 -2.25 20.02
CA LYS A 99 -15.96 -1.69 18.76
C LYS A 99 -15.26 -2.31 17.56
N HIS A 100 -16.08 -2.58 16.55
CA HIS A 100 -15.58 -3.05 15.26
C HIS A 100 -15.39 -1.89 14.31
N LYS A 101 -14.30 -1.91 13.56
CA LYS A 101 -14.05 -0.98 12.46
C LYS A 101 -14.87 -1.41 11.26
N VAL A 102 -15.74 -0.52 10.79
CA VAL A 102 -16.59 -0.73 9.62
C VAL A 102 -16.13 0.16 8.49
N CYS A 103 -16.02 -0.40 7.31
CA CYS A 103 -15.75 0.32 6.08
C CYS A 103 -17.05 0.78 5.45
N ILE A 104 -17.33 2.08 5.48
CA ILE A 104 -18.45 2.68 4.78
C ILE A 104 -17.95 3.24 3.45
N ASN A 105 -18.56 2.80 2.37
CA ASN A 105 -18.29 3.31 1.04
C ASN A 105 -19.34 4.37 0.67
N LEU A 106 -18.89 5.63 0.61
CA LEU A 106 -19.74 6.75 0.23
C LEU A 106 -19.59 7.04 -1.27
N ALA A 107 -20.71 7.35 -1.92
CA ALA A 107 -20.70 7.82 -3.30
C ALA A 107 -20.08 9.24 -3.38
N GLY A 108 -18.91 9.37 -3.97
CA GLY A 108 -18.16 10.62 -4.09
C GLY A 108 -18.31 11.33 -5.43
N GLY A 109 -19.27 10.92 -6.26
CA GLY A 109 -19.45 11.42 -7.62
C GLY A 109 -18.78 10.54 -8.66
N PHE A 110 -18.33 11.15 -9.75
CA PHE A 110 -17.73 10.49 -10.91
C PHE A 110 -16.41 11.17 -11.28
N ARG A 111 -15.51 10.42 -11.86
CA ARG A 111 -14.24 10.92 -12.38
C ARG A 111 -13.98 10.41 -13.80
N ASN A 112 -13.20 11.18 -14.55
CA ASN A 112 -12.63 10.76 -15.80
C ASN A 112 -11.24 11.41 -15.96
N GLY A 113 -10.40 10.83 -16.79
CA GLY A 113 -9.10 11.40 -17.09
C GLY A 113 -8.52 10.76 -18.33
N MET A 114 -7.72 11.52 -19.05
CA MET A 114 -6.99 11.04 -20.20
C MET A 114 -5.55 11.51 -20.14
N GLU A 115 -4.71 10.68 -20.68
CA GLU A 115 -3.30 10.97 -20.90
C GLU A 115 -3.09 11.39 -22.34
N ILE A 116 -2.33 12.45 -22.49
CA ILE A 116 -2.01 13.06 -23.77
C ILE A 116 -0.50 13.13 -23.84
N ILE A 117 0.05 12.78 -24.98
CA ILE A 117 1.48 12.87 -25.25
C ILE A 117 1.75 14.14 -26.03
N LEU A 118 2.69 14.92 -25.53
CA LEU A 118 3.25 16.09 -26.17
C LEU A 118 4.68 15.78 -26.58
N THR A 119 5.08 16.21 -27.78
CA THR A 119 6.42 15.92 -28.32
C THR A 119 7.03 17.14 -28.97
N GLY A 120 8.35 17.18 -29.01
CA GLY A 120 9.13 18.27 -29.64
C GLY A 120 9.34 19.47 -28.72
N LEU A 121 9.45 20.67 -29.27
CA LEU A 121 9.73 21.88 -28.52
C LEU A 121 8.49 22.43 -27.79
N ASP A 122 8.72 23.33 -26.84
CA ASP A 122 7.70 24.14 -26.16
C ASP A 122 6.62 23.31 -25.44
N ILE A 123 7.03 22.23 -24.80
CA ILE A 123 6.13 21.29 -24.15
C ILE A 123 5.21 21.95 -23.12
N GLU A 124 5.71 22.89 -22.33
CA GLU A 124 4.93 23.59 -21.30
C GLU A 124 3.88 24.52 -21.93
N ASP A 125 4.25 25.25 -22.97
CA ASP A 125 3.32 26.12 -23.71
C ASP A 125 2.25 25.28 -24.42
N LYS A 126 2.62 24.16 -25.01
CA LYS A 126 1.68 23.21 -25.61
C LYS A 126 0.69 22.66 -24.57
N ALA A 127 1.18 22.26 -23.40
CA ALA A 127 0.33 21.80 -22.31
C ALA A 127 -0.66 22.88 -21.86
N LYS A 128 -0.19 24.11 -21.74
CA LYS A 128 -1.02 25.27 -21.39
C LYS A 128 -2.08 25.56 -22.45
N VAL A 129 -1.69 25.70 -23.73
CA VAL A 129 -2.61 25.98 -24.85
C VAL A 129 -3.68 24.87 -24.94
N PHE A 130 -3.27 23.61 -24.86
CA PHE A 130 -4.19 22.48 -24.87
C PHE A 130 -5.18 22.53 -23.73
N THR A 131 -4.72 22.70 -22.49
CA THR A 131 -5.60 22.68 -21.30
C THR A 131 -6.56 23.88 -21.30
N ASP A 132 -6.10 25.04 -21.72
CA ASP A 132 -6.96 26.23 -21.83
C ASP A 132 -8.05 26.01 -22.91
N ALA A 133 -7.70 25.46 -24.05
CA ALA A 133 -8.67 25.12 -25.11
C ALA A 133 -9.68 24.07 -24.66
N LEU A 134 -9.22 23.02 -23.98
CA LEU A 134 -10.06 21.97 -23.45
C LEU A 134 -11.10 22.52 -22.46
N PHE A 135 -10.65 23.25 -21.45
CA PHE A 135 -11.57 23.75 -20.43
C PHE A 135 -12.50 24.85 -20.98
N ASN A 136 -12.05 25.67 -21.91
CA ASN A 136 -12.93 26.62 -22.60
C ASN A 136 -14.04 25.89 -23.37
N SER A 137 -13.72 24.78 -24.02
CA SER A 137 -14.70 23.99 -24.80
C SER A 137 -15.77 23.28 -23.97
N VAL A 138 -15.52 23.06 -22.69
CA VAL A 138 -16.45 22.40 -21.75
C VAL A 138 -17.08 23.36 -20.73
N GLY A 139 -17.00 24.69 -20.98
CA GLY A 139 -17.65 25.69 -20.12
C GLY A 139 -16.79 26.16 -18.93
N GLY A 140 -15.52 25.82 -18.90
CA GLY A 140 -14.55 26.29 -17.91
C GLY A 140 -14.27 25.31 -16.78
N ARG A 141 -13.13 25.49 -16.12
CA ARG A 141 -12.68 24.62 -14.99
C ARG A 141 -13.65 24.63 -13.81
N LYS A 142 -14.39 25.72 -13.62
CA LYS A 142 -15.35 25.89 -12.50
C LYS A 142 -16.57 24.99 -12.61
N GLN A 143 -16.79 24.33 -13.75
CA GLN A 143 -17.87 23.34 -13.93
C GLN A 143 -17.58 22.04 -13.14
N PHE A 144 -16.34 21.78 -12.80
CA PHE A 144 -15.91 20.55 -12.15
C PHE A 144 -15.68 20.80 -10.65
N ASP A 145 -15.97 19.79 -9.83
CA ASP A 145 -15.68 19.80 -8.39
C ASP A 145 -14.18 19.78 -8.14
N GLU A 146 -13.44 19.01 -8.96
CA GLU A 146 -11.97 18.91 -8.90
C GLU A 146 -11.40 18.81 -10.33
N VAL A 147 -10.26 19.47 -10.53
CA VAL A 147 -9.46 19.40 -11.76
C VAL A 147 -8.01 19.14 -11.36
N SER A 148 -7.41 18.11 -11.94
CA SER A 148 -5.98 17.82 -11.80
C SER A 148 -5.33 17.84 -13.18
N ILE A 149 -4.23 18.59 -13.31
CA ILE A 149 -3.42 18.67 -14.51
C ILE A 149 -1.99 18.40 -14.07
N GLN A 150 -1.40 17.33 -14.61
CA GLN A 150 -0.04 16.91 -14.28
C GLN A 150 0.77 16.75 -15.56
N LEU A 151 1.83 17.52 -15.67
CA LEU A 151 2.79 17.41 -16.78
C LEU A 151 4.02 16.66 -16.30
N HIS A 152 4.22 15.47 -16.83
CA HIS A 152 5.40 14.64 -16.56
C HIS A 152 6.42 14.85 -17.67
N ARG A 153 7.51 15.57 -17.33
CA ARG A 153 8.62 15.87 -18.23
C ARG A 153 9.55 14.66 -18.29
N THR A 154 9.35 13.83 -19.31
CA THR A 154 10.20 12.68 -19.63
C THR A 154 11.06 12.93 -20.88
N ASP A 155 10.82 14.04 -21.53
CA ASP A 155 11.53 14.50 -22.72
C ASP A 155 12.97 14.89 -22.38
N LYS A 156 13.90 14.55 -23.28
CA LYS A 156 15.31 14.96 -23.21
C LYS A 156 15.52 16.29 -23.93
N GLU A 157 16.50 17.05 -23.46
CA GLU A 157 16.88 18.33 -24.07
C GLU A 157 17.34 18.18 -25.52
N ASN A 158 18.11 17.12 -25.81
CA ASN A 158 18.58 16.79 -27.16
C ASN A 158 18.19 15.34 -27.49
N PRO A 159 16.94 15.09 -27.89
CA PRO A 159 16.45 13.74 -28.14
C PRO A 159 17.01 13.18 -29.47
N ASN A 160 17.36 11.90 -29.47
CA ASN A 160 17.79 11.18 -30.69
C ASN A 160 16.62 10.43 -31.36
N SER A 161 15.49 10.34 -30.72
CA SER A 161 14.29 9.69 -31.24
C SER A 161 13.04 10.42 -30.80
N ASN A 162 11.90 10.10 -31.41
CA ASN A 162 10.62 10.68 -31.02
C ASN A 162 10.21 10.29 -29.60
N GLU A 163 10.53 9.06 -29.16
CA GLU A 163 10.28 8.57 -27.81
C GLU A 163 11.04 9.42 -26.78
N GLU A 164 12.27 9.80 -27.08
CA GLU A 164 13.08 10.65 -26.21
C GLU A 164 12.57 12.10 -26.14
N ALA A 165 11.73 12.51 -27.08
CA ALA A 165 11.13 13.85 -27.15
C ALA A 165 9.73 13.93 -26.54
N MET A 166 9.23 12.85 -25.91
CA MET A 166 7.86 12.76 -25.39
C MET A 166 7.77 13.21 -23.93
N ALA A 167 6.73 13.98 -23.65
CA ALA A 167 6.24 14.28 -22.31
C ALA A 167 4.77 13.86 -22.17
N SER A 168 4.36 13.45 -20.98
CA SER A 168 2.99 13.02 -20.70
C SER A 168 2.22 14.11 -19.95
N LEU A 169 1.05 14.48 -20.46
CA LEU A 169 0.11 15.40 -19.81
C LEU A 169 -1.13 14.62 -19.38
N LEU A 170 -1.30 14.41 -18.08
CA LEU A 170 -2.48 13.80 -17.50
C LEU A 170 -3.48 14.89 -17.09
N VAL A 171 -4.68 14.84 -17.68
CA VAL A 171 -5.80 15.72 -17.31
C VAL A 171 -6.91 14.88 -16.72
N SER A 172 -7.29 15.18 -15.48
CA SER A 172 -8.34 14.47 -14.75
C SER A 172 -9.35 15.45 -14.18
N VAL A 173 -10.61 15.06 -14.19
CA VAL A 173 -11.74 15.85 -13.69
C VAL A 173 -12.64 14.99 -12.83
N LYS A 174 -13.30 15.63 -11.84
CA LYS A 174 -14.30 15.01 -10.97
C LYS A 174 -15.52 15.90 -10.86
N SER A 175 -16.69 15.31 -10.84
CA SER A 175 -17.97 16.00 -10.61
C SER A 175 -19.02 15.04 -10.07
N LYS A 176 -20.02 15.60 -9.39
CA LYS A 176 -21.24 14.88 -9.03
C LYS A 176 -22.12 14.60 -10.26
N ASP A 177 -22.01 15.43 -11.31
CA ASP A 177 -22.69 15.20 -12.57
C ASP A 177 -21.88 14.26 -13.47
N GLN A 178 -22.40 13.03 -13.65
CA GLN A 178 -21.78 12.02 -14.48
C GLN A 178 -21.66 12.44 -15.96
N ASN A 179 -22.62 13.19 -16.48
CA ASN A 179 -22.60 13.61 -17.89
C ASN A 179 -21.45 14.56 -18.18
N LEU A 180 -21.17 15.46 -17.25
CA LEU A 180 -20.11 16.46 -17.39
C LEU A 180 -18.73 15.82 -17.49
N VAL A 181 -18.46 14.80 -16.69
CA VAL A 181 -17.17 14.07 -16.68
C VAL A 181 -17.16 12.86 -17.59
N GLY A 182 -18.26 12.55 -18.24
CA GLY A 182 -18.45 11.40 -19.12
C GLY A 182 -17.80 11.56 -20.49
N ARG A 183 -18.49 11.00 -21.48
CA ARG A 183 -18.03 11.00 -22.86
C ARG A 183 -17.86 12.42 -23.43
N LEU A 184 -18.65 13.40 -22.97
CA LEU A 184 -18.53 14.79 -23.41
C LEU A 184 -17.11 15.34 -23.14
N PHE A 185 -16.57 15.12 -21.94
CA PHE A 185 -15.24 15.55 -21.58
C PHE A 185 -14.16 14.86 -22.43
N SER A 186 -14.17 13.52 -22.48
CA SER A 186 -13.16 12.75 -23.20
C SER A 186 -13.22 12.92 -24.71
N ALA A 187 -14.42 13.13 -25.29
CA ALA A 187 -14.55 13.43 -26.71
C ALA A 187 -13.93 14.78 -27.09
N LYS A 188 -14.03 15.79 -26.21
CA LYS A 188 -13.37 17.08 -26.46
C LYS A 188 -11.85 16.98 -26.54
N ILE A 189 -11.24 16.09 -25.76
CA ILE A 189 -9.81 15.82 -25.85
C ILE A 189 -9.45 15.24 -27.23
N ILE A 190 -10.24 14.29 -27.74
CA ILE A 190 -10.02 13.71 -29.06
C ILE A 190 -10.28 14.72 -30.17
N GLU A 191 -11.33 15.55 -30.05
CA GLU A 191 -11.60 16.64 -31.02
C GLU A 191 -10.41 17.61 -31.12
N LEU A 192 -9.78 17.94 -29.98
CA LEU A 192 -8.62 18.83 -29.95
C LEU A 192 -7.38 18.20 -30.61
N ALA A 193 -7.27 16.86 -30.66
CA ALA A 193 -6.20 16.19 -31.38
C ALA A 193 -6.22 16.53 -32.90
N LEU A 194 -7.38 16.89 -33.43
CA LEU A 194 -7.57 17.35 -34.81
C LEU A 194 -7.47 18.86 -34.94
N ALA A 195 -7.32 19.61 -33.87
CA ALA A 195 -7.31 21.06 -33.82
C ALA A 195 -5.95 21.70 -34.12
N ASN A 196 -5.06 20.96 -34.76
CA ASN A 196 -3.79 21.45 -35.30
C ASN A 196 -2.77 21.97 -34.25
N ILE A 197 -2.70 21.29 -33.10
CA ILE A 197 -1.62 21.49 -32.12
C ILE A 197 -0.44 20.60 -32.53
N PRO A 198 0.73 21.14 -32.87
CA PRO A 198 1.85 20.32 -33.33
C PRO A 198 2.40 19.45 -32.22
N GLY A 199 2.76 18.20 -32.53
CA GLY A 199 3.37 17.28 -31.59
C GLY A 199 2.42 16.85 -30.47
N PHE A 200 1.16 16.62 -30.78
CA PHE A 200 0.12 16.15 -29.85
C PHE A 200 -0.53 14.87 -30.35
N PHE A 201 -0.72 13.91 -29.45
CA PHE A 201 -1.58 12.75 -29.69
C PHE A 201 -2.16 12.21 -28.37
N ALA A 202 -3.36 11.62 -28.45
CA ALA A 202 -3.99 11.00 -27.28
C ALA A 202 -3.54 9.55 -27.13
N GLN A 203 -3.23 9.15 -25.91
CA GLN A 203 -2.96 7.75 -25.58
C GLN A 203 -4.26 7.04 -25.24
N GLY A 204 -4.74 6.21 -26.14
CA GLY A 204 -6.01 5.51 -26.04
C GLY A 204 -7.21 6.28 -26.57
N GLY A 205 -8.39 5.65 -26.51
CA GLY A 205 -9.64 6.21 -27.01
C GLY A 205 -10.44 6.97 -25.97
N VAL A 206 -11.65 7.43 -26.38
CA VAL A 206 -12.63 8.07 -25.51
C VAL A 206 -12.95 7.16 -24.32
N LYS A 207 -12.79 7.69 -23.11
CA LYS A 207 -13.08 6.97 -21.86
C LYS A 207 -14.44 7.36 -21.29
N SER A 208 -15.10 6.42 -20.65
CA SER A 208 -16.29 6.66 -19.85
C SER A 208 -15.90 7.12 -18.43
N SER A 209 -16.81 7.83 -17.78
CA SER A 209 -16.65 8.16 -16.36
C SER A 209 -16.72 6.92 -15.49
N GLY A 210 -15.90 6.86 -14.46
CA GLY A 210 -15.96 5.88 -13.39
C GLY A 210 -16.51 6.50 -12.10
N PRO A 211 -17.17 5.71 -11.23
CA PRO A 211 -17.61 6.20 -9.92
C PRO A 211 -16.40 6.51 -9.02
N VAL A 212 -16.55 7.49 -8.16
CA VAL A 212 -15.62 7.79 -7.06
C VAL A 212 -16.22 7.24 -5.78
N ILE A 213 -15.52 6.32 -5.15
CA ILE A 213 -15.89 5.79 -3.84
C ILE A 213 -14.98 6.42 -2.80
N ILE A 214 -15.61 7.04 -1.79
CA ILE A 214 -14.91 7.62 -0.65
C ILE A 214 -15.00 6.60 0.49
N TYR A 215 -13.84 6.12 0.91
CA TYR A 215 -13.74 5.29 2.09
C TYR A 215 -13.95 6.12 3.36
N TRP A 216 -14.94 5.74 4.16
CA TRP A 216 -15.25 6.39 5.42
C TRP A 216 -15.19 5.37 6.56
N PRO A 217 -14.12 5.32 7.35
CA PRO A 217 -14.03 4.41 8.48
C PRO A 217 -14.96 4.87 9.61
N ALA A 218 -15.72 3.94 10.16
CA ALA A 218 -16.57 4.15 11.33
C ALA A 218 -16.33 3.05 12.35
N LEU A 219 -16.66 3.33 13.61
CA LEU A 219 -16.65 2.35 14.69
C LEU A 219 -18.09 2.05 15.11
N VAL A 220 -18.40 0.76 15.19
CA VAL A 220 -19.71 0.25 15.62
C VAL A 220 -19.51 -0.61 16.86
N ASP A 221 -20.30 -0.40 17.91
CA ASP A 221 -20.24 -1.21 19.13
C ASP A 221 -20.49 -2.69 18.78
N SER A 222 -19.64 -3.58 19.27
CA SER A 222 -19.70 -5.04 19.01
C SER A 222 -21.04 -5.65 19.37
N LYS A 223 -21.74 -5.14 20.39
CA LYS A 223 -23.08 -5.56 20.81
C LYS A 223 -24.16 -5.44 19.71
N HIS A 224 -23.92 -4.64 18.67
CA HIS A 224 -24.85 -4.48 17.55
C HIS A 224 -24.57 -5.45 16.39
N ILE A 225 -23.49 -6.21 16.47
CA ILE A 225 -23.06 -7.16 15.45
C ILE A 225 -23.41 -8.57 15.95
N LYS A 226 -24.16 -9.30 15.15
CA LYS A 226 -24.49 -10.71 15.38
C LYS A 226 -23.73 -11.55 14.38
N GLU A 227 -22.80 -12.32 14.87
CA GLU A 227 -22.01 -13.23 14.05
C GLU A 227 -22.77 -14.54 13.87
N LYS A 228 -22.84 -15.02 12.63
CA LYS A 228 -23.55 -16.24 12.28
C LYS A 228 -22.70 -17.08 11.33
N VAL A 229 -22.69 -18.37 11.56
CA VAL A 229 -22.07 -19.36 10.68
C VAL A 229 -23.15 -20.19 10.01
N HIS A 230 -23.08 -20.33 8.71
CA HIS A 230 -23.96 -21.17 7.93
C HIS A 230 -23.19 -22.40 7.45
N ILE A 231 -23.55 -23.59 7.94
CA ILE A 231 -22.94 -24.88 7.57
C ILE A 231 -24.08 -25.86 7.24
N ASP A 232 -24.00 -26.50 6.08
CA ASP A 232 -24.93 -27.55 5.62
C ASP A 232 -26.42 -27.15 5.71
N GLY A 233 -26.72 -25.86 5.56
CA GLY A 233 -28.07 -25.32 5.64
C GLY A 233 -28.55 -24.96 7.05
N GLU A 234 -27.74 -25.19 8.05
CA GLU A 234 -27.99 -24.78 9.44
C GLU A 234 -27.34 -23.41 9.71
N GLU A 235 -28.03 -22.56 10.48
CA GLU A 235 -27.52 -21.29 10.99
C GLU A 235 -27.15 -21.44 12.46
N ILE A 236 -25.91 -21.16 12.78
CA ILE A 236 -25.36 -21.21 14.15
C ILE A 236 -24.97 -19.78 14.56
N GLU A 237 -25.55 -19.26 15.64
CA GLU A 237 -25.14 -18.00 16.23
C GLU A 237 -23.84 -18.20 17.02
N VAL A 238 -22.83 -17.40 16.69
CA VAL A 238 -21.51 -17.45 17.35
C VAL A 238 -21.57 -16.60 18.61
N ILE A 239 -21.09 -17.15 19.73
CA ILE A 239 -20.92 -16.38 20.97
C ILE A 239 -19.68 -15.52 20.80
N PRO A 240 -19.80 -14.17 20.85
CA PRO A 240 -18.67 -13.29 20.67
C PRO A 240 -17.59 -13.54 21.73
N THR A 241 -16.32 -13.49 21.33
CA THR A 241 -15.18 -13.68 22.24
C THR A 241 -15.14 -12.65 23.37
N SER A 242 -15.71 -11.46 23.15
CA SER A 242 -15.90 -10.41 24.18
C SER A 242 -16.78 -10.84 25.36
N GLN A 243 -17.55 -11.94 25.22
CA GLN A 243 -18.36 -12.52 26.29
C GLN A 243 -17.65 -13.67 27.01
N LEU A 244 -16.47 -14.08 26.56
CA LEU A 244 -15.65 -15.06 27.22
C LEU A 244 -14.81 -14.37 28.30
N GLU A 245 -14.75 -14.94 29.50
CA GLU A 245 -13.79 -14.51 30.52
C GLU A 245 -12.38 -14.95 30.06
N LEU A 246 -11.67 -14.01 29.43
CA LEU A 246 -10.27 -14.18 29.05
C LEU A 246 -9.41 -13.68 30.22
N GLU A 247 -8.39 -14.44 30.61
CA GLU A 247 -7.37 -13.94 31.51
C GLU A 247 -6.70 -12.72 30.86
N GLU A 248 -6.87 -11.55 31.47
CA GLU A 248 -6.18 -10.34 31.02
C GLU A 248 -4.68 -10.50 31.29
N ILE A 249 -3.94 -10.80 30.25
CA ILE A 249 -2.48 -10.78 30.29
C ILE A 249 -2.05 -9.34 30.10
N TYR A 250 -1.83 -8.63 31.20
CA TYR A 250 -1.20 -7.31 31.16
C TYR A 250 0.26 -7.46 30.74
N TYR A 251 0.54 -7.18 29.48
CA TYR A 251 1.91 -7.04 29.01
C TYR A 251 2.43 -5.66 29.38
N GLN A 252 3.18 -5.58 30.48
CA GLN A 252 3.93 -4.36 30.80
C GLN A 252 5.26 -4.41 30.05
N LYS A 253 5.38 -3.52 29.06
CA LYS A 253 6.65 -3.31 28.36
C LYS A 253 7.65 -2.66 29.32
N GLU A 254 8.73 -3.34 29.65
CA GLU A 254 9.80 -2.69 30.40
C GLU A 254 10.39 -1.53 29.58
N PRO A 255 10.56 -0.34 30.19
CA PRO A 255 11.17 0.77 29.47
C PRO A 255 12.62 0.46 29.09
N ILE A 256 12.91 0.62 27.81
CA ILE A 256 14.24 0.37 27.27
C ILE A 256 15.19 1.44 27.80
N LYS A 257 16.23 1.02 28.49
CA LYS A 257 17.28 1.93 28.95
C LYS A 257 18.21 2.28 27.77
N ILE A 258 18.03 3.46 27.21
CA ILE A 258 18.93 4.00 26.17
C ILE A 258 20.28 4.34 26.79
N LYS A 259 21.36 3.72 26.31
CA LYS A 259 22.72 4.14 26.65
C LYS A 259 23.04 5.44 25.91
N LYS A 260 23.35 6.50 26.66
CA LYS A 260 23.88 7.73 26.06
C LYS A 260 25.28 7.44 25.52
N ILE A 261 25.46 7.63 24.22
CA ILE A 261 26.76 7.56 23.55
C ILE A 261 27.48 8.91 23.75
N LYS A 262 28.77 8.88 23.99
CA LYS A 262 29.58 10.08 23.97
C LYS A 262 29.79 10.51 22.52
N LYS A 263 29.77 11.81 22.27
CA LYS A 263 29.95 12.41 20.93
C LYS A 263 31.24 11.99 20.23
N GLU A 264 32.24 11.67 20.98
CA GLU A 264 33.56 11.21 20.54
C GLU A 264 33.53 9.79 19.91
N ASP A 265 32.49 9.01 20.23
CA ASP A 265 32.28 7.64 19.75
C ASP A 265 31.27 7.56 18.57
N GLU A 266 30.80 8.71 18.07
CA GLU A 266 29.87 8.76 16.93
C GLU A 266 30.61 8.37 15.63
N LYS A 267 29.98 7.48 14.86
CA LYS A 267 30.44 7.03 13.56
C LYS A 267 29.33 7.08 12.56
N GLU A 268 29.61 7.60 11.39
CA GLU A 268 28.67 7.48 10.26
C GLU A 268 28.63 6.04 9.75
N ILE A 269 27.44 5.50 9.65
CA ILE A 269 27.17 4.15 9.12
C ILE A 269 25.92 4.20 8.25
N TYR A 270 25.80 3.26 7.34
CA TYR A 270 24.52 3.10 6.62
C TYR A 270 23.47 2.50 7.54
N PHE A 271 22.28 3.06 7.51
CA PHE A 271 21.16 2.62 8.34
C PHE A 271 20.89 1.11 8.23
N GLY A 272 20.96 0.57 7.02
CA GLY A 272 20.77 -0.85 6.75
C GLY A 272 21.83 -1.80 7.36
N GLU A 273 22.95 -1.29 7.88
CA GLU A 273 23.97 -2.13 8.54
C GLU A 273 23.45 -2.66 9.89
N ILE A 274 22.68 -1.84 10.62
CA ILE A 274 22.20 -2.16 11.97
C ILE A 274 20.71 -2.37 12.07
N TYR A 275 19.94 -1.87 11.10
CA TYR A 275 18.48 -2.00 11.06
C TYR A 275 18.02 -2.73 9.81
N GLY A 276 16.93 -3.45 9.91
CA GLY A 276 16.13 -3.85 8.78
C GLY A 276 15.03 -2.83 8.55
N THR A 277 14.65 -2.64 7.29
CA THR A 277 13.61 -1.68 6.92
C THR A 277 12.69 -2.27 5.86
N ARG A 278 11.46 -1.84 5.90
CA ARG A 278 10.45 -2.13 4.91
C ARG A 278 9.59 -0.92 4.67
N SER A 279 9.26 -0.65 3.43
CA SER A 279 8.28 0.37 3.06
C SER A 279 7.30 -0.16 2.03
N GLY A 280 6.11 0.41 2.00
CA GLY A 280 5.08 0.13 1.02
C GLY A 280 4.16 1.33 0.86
N ASP A 281 3.55 1.44 -0.32
CA ASP A 281 2.57 2.48 -0.60
C ASP A 281 1.17 2.07 -0.10
N LYS A 282 0.40 3.08 0.33
CA LYS A 282 -1.01 2.96 0.73
C LYS A 282 -1.79 4.17 0.20
N GLY A 283 -2.05 4.17 -1.08
CA GLY A 283 -2.71 5.30 -1.75
C GLY A 283 -1.89 6.58 -1.62
N GLY A 284 -2.39 7.58 -0.89
CA GLY A 284 -1.67 8.82 -0.61
C GLY A 284 -0.70 8.77 0.58
N CYS A 285 -0.56 7.62 1.22
CA CYS A 285 0.30 7.41 2.39
C CYS A 285 1.34 6.33 2.12
N ALA A 286 2.37 6.26 2.97
CA ALA A 286 3.34 5.19 2.97
C ALA A 286 3.42 4.55 4.36
N ASN A 287 3.66 3.24 4.40
CA ASN A 287 4.00 2.50 5.61
C ASN A 287 5.52 2.33 5.65
N LEU A 288 6.13 2.59 6.80
CA LEU A 288 7.53 2.35 7.06
C LEU A 288 7.68 1.47 8.30
N GLY A 289 8.16 0.24 8.11
CA GLY A 289 8.57 -0.65 9.18
C GLY A 289 10.08 -0.58 9.39
N VAL A 290 10.50 -0.51 10.64
CA VAL A 290 11.91 -0.54 11.03
C VAL A 290 12.08 -1.50 12.19
N TRP A 291 13.09 -2.36 12.14
CA TRP A 291 13.43 -3.24 13.25
C TRP A 291 14.93 -3.34 13.48
N ALA A 292 15.31 -3.49 14.72
CA ALA A 292 16.70 -3.68 15.09
C ALA A 292 17.12 -5.15 14.89
N LYS A 293 18.34 -5.36 14.37
CA LYS A 293 18.90 -6.71 14.14
C LYS A 293 19.35 -7.39 15.44
N ASN A 294 19.50 -6.63 16.52
CA ASN A 294 19.90 -7.14 17.84
C ASN A 294 19.52 -6.16 18.95
N ALA A 295 19.60 -6.61 20.21
CA ALA A 295 19.24 -5.79 21.38
C ALA A 295 20.05 -4.49 21.52
N ASN A 296 21.32 -4.47 21.10
CA ASN A 296 22.12 -3.25 21.16
C ASN A 296 21.64 -2.21 20.15
N SER A 297 21.36 -2.65 18.92
CA SER A 297 20.79 -1.76 17.88
C SER A 297 19.41 -1.23 18.30
N PHE A 298 18.60 -2.05 18.97
CA PHE A 298 17.28 -1.63 19.46
C PHE A 298 17.34 -0.50 20.48
N ALA A 299 18.41 -0.42 21.26
CA ALA A 299 18.60 0.66 22.22
C ALA A 299 18.89 2.03 21.57
N PHE A 300 19.15 2.07 20.26
CA PHE A 300 19.41 3.28 19.48
C PHE A 300 18.29 3.62 18.47
N LEU A 301 17.31 2.72 18.29
CA LEU A 301 16.17 2.96 17.41
C LEU A 301 15.17 3.95 18.05
#